data_908c8a422969e61a08a7e80349986fe4
#
_entry.id   908c8a422969e61a08a7e80349986fe4
#
_cell.length_a   1.000
_cell.length_b   1.000
_cell.length_c   1.000
_cell.angle_alpha   90.00
_cell.angle_beta   90.00
_cell.angle_gamma   90.00
#
_symmetry.space_group_name_H-M   'P 1'
#
loop_
_entity.id
_entity.type
_entity.pdbx_description
1 polymer ?
#
loop_
_entity_poly.entity_id
_entity_poly.type
_entity_poly.pdbx_seq_one_letter_code
_entity_poly.pdbx_strand_id
1 'polypeptide(L)'
;MNREMKKRDIKGIIFDYGGTLDTRGDHWAEVLWQGYEHFGIGVADDEEVEPGVSIHKQAFRNAYVYGERALAVNPIVTPDFHFEDILREKLILELNFLAGKELLETGKDDAEKQKKLLSVSDSEIHQIAVDMARYINAKTLALLNENRQVLEHLKQSGYPMVLVSNFYGNINQVLKDAGIDGYFEDVIESAVV
;
A
#
# COMPACT_ATOMS: atom_id res chain seq x y z
N MET A 1 -21.47 -23.15 35.04
CA MET A 1 -20.21 -23.90 34.92
C MET A 1 -19.25 -23.01 34.08
N ASN A 2 -18.50 -22.13 34.78
CA ASN A 2 -17.54 -21.23 34.12
C ASN A 2 -16.36 -22.08 33.63
N ARG A 3 -16.23 -22.24 32.33
CA ARG A 3 -14.96 -22.66 31.72
C ARG A 3 -14.00 -21.50 31.86
N GLU A 4 -13.16 -21.51 32.89
CA GLU A 4 -11.92 -20.75 32.88
C GLU A 4 -11.13 -21.17 31.63
N MET A 5 -11.10 -20.29 30.63
CA MET A 5 -10.14 -20.45 29.52
C MET A 5 -8.76 -20.39 30.15
N LYS A 6 -8.06 -21.53 30.20
CA LYS A 6 -6.63 -21.54 30.56
C LYS A 6 -5.94 -20.50 29.68
N LYS A 7 -5.39 -19.45 30.32
CA LYS A 7 -4.55 -18.45 29.68
C LYS A 7 -3.48 -19.25 28.93
N ARG A 8 -3.52 -19.26 27.61
CA ARG A 8 -2.49 -19.93 26.80
C ARG A 8 -1.19 -19.22 27.13
N ASP A 9 -0.13 -19.98 27.35
CA ASP A 9 1.21 -19.47 27.63
C ASP A 9 1.79 -18.91 26.32
N ILE A 10 1.42 -17.67 25.99
CA ILE A 10 1.91 -16.94 24.82
C ILE A 10 3.36 -16.55 25.10
N LYS A 11 4.29 -17.03 24.28
CA LYS A 11 5.72 -16.79 24.40
C LYS A 11 6.22 -15.57 23.63
N GLY A 12 5.47 -15.13 22.63
CA GLY A 12 5.77 -13.98 21.80
C GLY A 12 4.68 -13.75 20.76
N ILE A 13 4.75 -12.65 20.04
CA ILE A 13 3.78 -12.25 19.04
C ILE A 13 4.52 -11.95 17.75
N ILE A 14 4.04 -12.50 16.65
CA ILE A 14 4.51 -12.19 15.30
C ILE A 14 3.46 -11.32 14.64
N PHE A 15 3.87 -10.16 14.16
CA PHE A 15 3.04 -9.24 13.41
C PHE A 15 3.37 -9.31 11.93
N ASP A 16 2.35 -9.24 11.09
CA ASP A 16 2.47 -8.77 9.72
C ASP A 16 2.29 -7.24 9.70
N TYR A 17 2.89 -6.56 8.70
CA TYR A 17 2.76 -5.12 8.54
C TYR A 17 1.60 -4.76 7.62
N GLY A 18 1.72 -5.13 6.33
CA GLY A 18 0.79 -4.74 5.29
C GLY A 18 -0.62 -5.32 5.46
N GLY A 19 -1.62 -4.47 5.56
CA GLY A 19 -2.99 -4.92 5.80
C GLY A 19 -3.31 -5.23 7.28
N THR A 20 -2.30 -5.22 8.16
CA THR A 20 -2.46 -5.55 9.59
C THR A 20 -2.21 -4.34 10.48
N LEU A 21 -1.02 -3.77 10.44
CA LEU A 21 -0.67 -2.61 11.28
C LEU A 21 -1.00 -1.28 10.60
N ASP A 22 -0.89 -1.20 9.30
CA ASP A 22 -0.97 0.01 8.47
C ASP A 22 -2.35 0.27 7.85
N THR A 23 -3.26 -0.71 7.97
CA THR A 23 -4.67 -0.56 7.60
C THR A 23 -5.57 -1.04 8.74
N ARG A 24 -6.87 -0.98 8.59
CA ARG A 24 -7.85 -1.55 9.56
C ARG A 24 -8.28 -2.96 9.17
N GLY A 25 -7.39 -3.72 8.54
CA GLY A 25 -7.69 -5.03 7.96
C GLY A 25 -8.09 -4.94 6.49
N ASP A 26 -8.09 -3.75 5.90
CA ASP A 26 -8.35 -3.56 4.49
C ASP A 26 -7.14 -3.98 3.66
N HIS A 27 -7.40 -4.58 2.51
CA HIS A 27 -6.37 -4.80 1.50
C HIS A 27 -5.90 -3.48 0.90
N TRP A 28 -4.61 -3.35 0.60
CA TRP A 28 -4.03 -2.10 0.06
C TRP A 28 -4.70 -1.60 -1.23
N ALA A 29 -5.23 -2.49 -2.06
CA ALA A 29 -6.05 -2.08 -3.20
C ALA A 29 -7.28 -1.26 -2.78
N GLU A 30 -7.92 -1.57 -1.65
CA GLU A 30 -9.06 -0.79 -1.15
C GLU A 30 -8.62 0.57 -0.60
N VAL A 31 -7.48 0.62 0.08
CA VAL A 31 -6.91 1.89 0.59
C VAL A 31 -6.55 2.83 -0.57
N LEU A 32 -5.92 2.32 -1.62
CA LEU A 32 -5.60 3.10 -2.82
C LEU A 32 -6.87 3.51 -3.56
N TRP A 33 -7.85 2.61 -3.70
CA TRP A 33 -9.13 2.93 -4.33
C TRP A 33 -9.82 4.11 -3.65
N GLN A 34 -9.86 4.17 -2.31
CA GLN A 34 -10.38 5.32 -1.57
C GLN A 34 -9.61 6.63 -1.89
N GLY A 35 -8.33 6.54 -2.21
CA GLY A 35 -7.55 7.65 -2.73
C GLY A 35 -8.08 8.12 -4.10
N TYR A 36 -8.27 7.21 -5.03
CA TYR A 36 -8.83 7.51 -6.36
C TYR A 36 -10.21 8.15 -6.27
N GLU A 37 -11.09 7.65 -5.40
CA GLU A 37 -12.42 8.25 -5.14
C GLU A 37 -12.30 9.66 -4.53
N HIS A 38 -11.41 9.84 -3.55
CA HIS A 38 -11.19 11.13 -2.90
C HIS A 38 -10.73 12.23 -3.88
N PHE A 39 -9.93 11.86 -4.88
CA PHE A 39 -9.44 12.78 -5.89
C PHE A 39 -10.36 12.89 -7.12
N GLY A 40 -11.54 12.26 -7.09
CA GLY A 40 -12.53 12.32 -8.17
C GLY A 40 -12.14 11.55 -9.44
N ILE A 41 -11.12 10.67 -9.33
CA ILE A 41 -10.70 9.79 -10.44
C ILE A 41 -11.49 8.47 -10.40
N GLY A 42 -11.75 7.94 -9.20
CA GLY A 42 -12.60 6.78 -8.98
C GLY A 42 -14.06 7.18 -8.80
N VAL A 43 -14.97 6.44 -9.45
CA VAL A 43 -16.42 6.58 -9.26
C VAL A 43 -17.04 5.22 -8.94
N ALA A 44 -18.16 5.22 -8.21
CA ALA A 44 -18.89 3.99 -7.88
C ALA A 44 -19.38 3.27 -9.14
N ASP A 45 -19.57 1.95 -9.03
CA ASP A 45 -19.96 1.13 -10.22
C ASP A 45 -21.35 1.48 -10.78
N ASP A 46 -22.20 2.14 -9.98
CA ASP A 46 -23.53 2.64 -10.38
C ASP A 46 -23.52 4.12 -10.86
N GLU A 47 -22.39 4.80 -10.78
CA GLU A 47 -22.20 6.14 -11.31
C GLU A 47 -21.68 6.12 -12.74
N GLU A 48 -21.94 7.19 -13.50
CA GLU A 48 -21.47 7.32 -14.87
C GLU A 48 -19.99 7.75 -14.90
N VAL A 49 -19.18 7.02 -15.68
CA VAL A 49 -17.79 7.37 -15.93
C VAL A 49 -17.71 8.55 -16.89
N GLU A 50 -17.05 9.62 -16.48
CA GLU A 50 -16.69 10.71 -17.37
C GLU A 50 -15.45 10.34 -18.20
N PRO A 51 -15.59 10.22 -19.55
CA PRO A 51 -14.49 9.77 -20.40
C PRO A 51 -13.24 10.66 -20.30
N GLY A 52 -12.12 10.05 -19.97
CA GLY A 52 -10.84 10.75 -19.83
C GLY A 52 -10.59 11.39 -18.45
N VAL A 53 -11.59 11.39 -17.56
CA VAL A 53 -11.53 12.02 -16.23
C VAL A 53 -11.64 10.99 -15.12
N SER A 54 -12.59 10.06 -15.21
CA SER A 54 -12.86 9.09 -14.16
C SER A 54 -12.89 7.65 -14.66
N ILE A 55 -12.84 6.71 -13.73
CA ILE A 55 -12.81 5.26 -13.98
C ILE A 55 -13.63 4.49 -12.95
N HIS A 56 -14.13 3.31 -13.33
CA HIS A 56 -14.68 2.34 -12.40
C HIS A 56 -13.59 1.49 -11.72
N LYS A 57 -13.95 0.87 -10.61
CA LYS A 57 -13.07 0.04 -9.78
C LYS A 57 -12.38 -1.09 -10.55
N GLN A 58 -13.02 -1.66 -11.58
CA GLN A 58 -12.39 -2.72 -12.39
C GLN A 58 -11.18 -2.21 -13.19
N ALA A 59 -11.25 -1.00 -13.73
CA ALA A 59 -10.10 -0.38 -14.42
C ALA A 59 -8.95 -0.09 -13.46
N PHE A 60 -9.27 0.44 -12.27
CA PHE A 60 -8.30 0.62 -11.19
C PHE A 60 -7.63 -0.71 -10.79
N ARG A 61 -8.39 -1.81 -10.63
CA ARG A 61 -7.80 -3.11 -10.27
C ARG A 61 -6.75 -3.57 -11.27
N ASN A 62 -6.97 -3.35 -12.55
CA ASN A 62 -5.99 -3.66 -13.59
C ASN A 62 -4.72 -2.81 -13.45
N ALA A 63 -4.87 -1.50 -13.19
CA ALA A 63 -3.76 -0.60 -12.93
C ALA A 63 -2.99 -0.97 -11.65
N TYR A 64 -3.69 -1.31 -10.58
CA TYR A 64 -3.10 -1.78 -9.34
C TYR A 64 -2.24 -3.02 -9.55
N VAL A 65 -2.76 -4.04 -10.23
CA VAL A 65 -1.99 -5.26 -10.55
C VAL A 65 -0.78 -4.94 -11.42
N TYR A 66 -0.93 -4.01 -12.37
CA TYR A 66 0.19 -3.53 -13.17
C TYR A 66 1.28 -2.89 -12.30
N GLY A 67 0.92 -1.95 -11.45
CA GLY A 67 1.86 -1.25 -10.54
C GLY A 67 2.63 -2.22 -9.63
N GLU A 68 1.94 -3.21 -9.03
CA GLU A 68 2.59 -4.25 -8.22
C GLU A 68 3.63 -5.05 -9.01
N ARG A 69 3.26 -5.49 -10.23
CA ARG A 69 4.17 -6.25 -11.09
C ARG A 69 5.36 -5.43 -11.57
N ALA A 70 5.12 -4.16 -11.93
CA ALA A 70 6.17 -3.27 -12.40
C ALA A 70 7.21 -3.02 -11.30
N LEU A 71 6.78 -2.78 -10.06
CA LEU A 71 7.68 -2.64 -8.91
C LEU A 71 8.47 -3.93 -8.61
N ALA A 72 7.83 -5.10 -8.78
CA ALA A 72 8.51 -6.39 -8.55
C ALA A 72 9.58 -6.72 -9.62
N VAL A 73 9.33 -6.33 -10.89
CA VAL A 73 10.24 -6.59 -12.00
C VAL A 73 11.37 -5.56 -12.08
N ASN A 74 11.07 -4.31 -11.83
CA ASN A 74 12.02 -3.19 -11.84
C ASN A 74 12.03 -2.52 -10.47
N PRO A 75 12.75 -3.06 -9.48
CA PRO A 75 12.77 -2.52 -8.14
C PRO A 75 13.43 -1.12 -8.15
N ILE A 76 12.61 -0.08 -8.05
CA ILE A 76 13.05 1.32 -7.91
C ILE A 76 13.15 1.73 -6.45
N VAL A 77 12.55 0.93 -5.56
CA VAL A 77 12.55 1.19 -4.12
C VAL A 77 13.94 0.90 -3.55
N THR A 78 14.51 1.88 -2.87
CA THR A 78 15.76 1.75 -2.14
C THR A 78 15.50 1.65 -0.64
N PRO A 79 16.43 1.11 0.17
CA PRO A 79 16.22 0.92 1.60
C PRO A 79 15.93 2.19 2.41
N ASP A 80 16.23 3.35 1.85
CA ASP A 80 16.02 4.68 2.44
C ASP A 80 14.74 5.38 1.94
N PHE A 81 13.96 4.75 1.04
CA PHE A 81 12.68 5.29 0.63
C PHE A 81 11.72 5.38 1.81
N HIS A 82 11.07 6.54 1.92
CA HIS A 82 9.93 6.73 2.81
C HIS A 82 8.67 6.07 2.24
N PHE A 83 7.70 5.81 3.08
CA PHE A 83 6.46 5.18 2.61
C PHE A 83 5.72 6.04 1.57
N GLU A 84 5.75 7.36 1.72
CA GLU A 84 5.20 8.31 0.74
C GLU A 84 5.87 8.19 -0.64
N ASP A 85 7.17 7.90 -0.68
CA ASP A 85 7.91 7.71 -1.93
C ASP A 85 7.44 6.46 -2.68
N ILE A 86 7.23 5.34 -1.95
CA ILE A 86 6.70 4.11 -2.54
C ILE A 86 5.30 4.36 -3.13
N LEU A 87 4.43 5.00 -2.35
CA LEU A 87 3.08 5.32 -2.80
C LEU A 87 3.10 6.19 -4.06
N ARG A 88 3.96 7.21 -4.09
CA ARG A 88 4.11 8.11 -5.25
C ARG A 88 4.53 7.33 -6.50
N GLU A 89 5.60 6.54 -6.42
CA GLU A 89 6.09 5.77 -7.57
C GLU A 89 5.04 4.76 -8.08
N LYS A 90 4.37 4.08 -7.15
CA LYS A 90 3.30 3.15 -7.50
C LYS A 90 2.14 3.85 -8.21
N LEU A 91 1.69 5.00 -7.69
CA LEU A 91 0.62 5.79 -8.29
C LEU A 91 1.02 6.34 -9.67
N ILE A 92 2.28 6.73 -9.87
CA ILE A 92 2.79 7.13 -11.20
C ILE A 92 2.64 5.97 -12.19
N LEU A 93 3.03 4.76 -11.82
CA LEU A 93 2.90 3.57 -12.65
C LEU A 93 1.42 3.27 -12.98
N GLU A 94 0.54 3.30 -11.98
CA GLU A 94 -0.89 3.06 -12.14
C GLU A 94 -1.57 4.10 -13.05
N LEU A 95 -1.27 5.39 -12.84
CA LEU A 95 -1.83 6.48 -13.63
C LEU A 95 -1.31 6.48 -15.08
N ASN A 96 -0.03 6.15 -15.30
CA ASN A 96 0.53 5.95 -16.64
C ASN A 96 -0.15 4.79 -17.36
N PHE A 97 -0.40 3.69 -16.66
CA PHE A 97 -1.16 2.57 -17.21
C PHE A 97 -2.56 3.02 -17.63
N LEU A 98 -3.29 3.73 -16.79
CA LEU A 98 -4.64 4.24 -17.10
C LEU A 98 -4.63 5.28 -18.23
N ALA A 99 -3.56 6.04 -18.38
CA ALA A 99 -3.37 6.98 -19.48
C ALA A 99 -2.93 6.31 -20.81
N GLY A 100 -2.72 4.99 -20.81
CA GLY A 100 -2.28 4.23 -21.99
C GLY A 100 -0.84 4.54 -22.41
N LYS A 101 0.02 4.94 -21.47
CA LYS A 101 1.41 5.35 -21.72
C LYS A 101 2.43 4.23 -21.50
N GLU A 102 2.08 3.20 -20.75
CA GLU A 102 2.98 2.08 -20.44
C GLU A 102 2.38 0.74 -20.85
N LEU A 103 3.18 -0.06 -21.53
CA LEU A 103 2.90 -1.44 -21.85
C LEU A 103 3.90 -2.30 -21.09
N LEU A 104 3.45 -3.26 -20.31
CA LEU A 104 4.31 -4.35 -19.92
C LEU A 104 4.71 -5.11 -21.19
N GLU A 105 6.00 -5.33 -21.43
CA GLU A 105 6.51 -6.30 -22.40
C GLU A 105 6.20 -7.72 -21.90
N THR A 106 4.93 -8.03 -21.67
CA THR A 106 4.46 -9.39 -21.43
C THR A 106 4.07 -9.97 -22.77
N GLY A 107 4.92 -10.85 -23.30
CA GLY A 107 4.70 -11.81 -24.38
C GLY A 107 3.77 -11.37 -25.54
N LYS A 108 4.19 -11.62 -26.75
CA LYS A 108 3.68 -11.16 -28.05
C LYS A 108 2.18 -11.33 -28.38
N ASP A 109 1.35 -11.81 -27.46
CA ASP A 109 -0.07 -12.14 -27.77
C ASP A 109 -1.11 -11.26 -27.04
N ASP A 110 -0.75 -10.42 -26.07
CA ASP A 110 -1.68 -9.54 -25.34
C ASP A 110 -1.58 -8.07 -25.74
N ALA A 111 -1.17 -7.77 -26.96
CA ALA A 111 -1.25 -6.43 -27.54
C ALA A 111 -2.70 -6.05 -27.95
N GLU A 112 -3.69 -6.35 -27.12
CA GLU A 112 -4.90 -5.54 -27.09
C GLU A 112 -4.45 -4.13 -26.72
N LYS A 113 -4.60 -3.20 -27.67
CA LYS A 113 -4.26 -1.78 -27.52
C LYS A 113 -4.85 -1.32 -26.19
N GLN A 114 -3.99 -1.10 -25.21
CA GLN A 114 -4.40 -0.62 -23.91
C GLN A 114 -5.24 0.64 -24.10
N LYS A 115 -6.50 0.55 -23.72
CA LYS A 115 -7.44 1.64 -23.94
C LYS A 115 -7.03 2.79 -23.03
N LYS A 116 -6.73 3.95 -23.62
CA LYS A 116 -6.55 5.17 -22.85
C LYS A 116 -7.84 5.51 -22.11
N LEU A 117 -7.83 5.40 -20.79
CA LEU A 117 -8.98 5.66 -19.92
C LEU A 117 -8.93 7.06 -19.31
N LEU A 118 -7.72 7.59 -19.05
CA LEU A 118 -7.52 8.92 -18.51
C LEU A 118 -6.83 9.83 -19.54
N SER A 119 -7.24 11.08 -19.62
CA SER A 119 -6.67 12.12 -20.50
C SER A 119 -5.85 13.11 -19.69
N VAL A 120 -4.70 12.65 -19.18
CA VAL A 120 -3.80 13.40 -18.29
C VAL A 120 -2.40 13.52 -18.91
N SER A 121 -1.78 14.67 -18.73
CA SER A 121 -0.38 14.92 -19.08
C SER A 121 0.58 14.30 -18.05
N ASP A 122 1.88 14.24 -18.39
CA ASP A 122 2.89 13.70 -17.44
C ASP A 122 3.01 14.56 -16.19
N SER A 123 2.90 15.89 -16.32
CA SER A 123 2.92 16.79 -15.17
C SER A 123 1.71 16.64 -14.26
N GLU A 124 0.52 16.39 -14.82
CA GLU A 124 -0.69 16.13 -14.05
C GLU A 124 -0.60 14.77 -13.34
N ILE A 125 -0.12 13.72 -14.01
CA ILE A 125 0.13 12.42 -13.39
C ILE A 125 1.04 12.57 -12.17
N HIS A 126 2.15 13.29 -12.35
CA HIS A 126 3.09 13.49 -11.25
C HIS A 126 2.47 14.27 -10.08
N GLN A 127 1.74 15.34 -10.37
CA GLN A 127 1.07 16.14 -9.33
C GLN A 127 0.00 15.33 -8.58
N ILE A 128 -0.85 14.60 -9.30
CA ILE A 128 -1.89 13.74 -8.72
C ILE A 128 -1.24 12.67 -7.84
N ALA A 129 -0.18 12.02 -8.32
CA ALA A 129 0.52 10.98 -7.56
C ALA A 129 1.12 11.51 -6.26
N VAL A 130 1.73 12.70 -6.29
CA VAL A 130 2.29 13.37 -5.10
C VAL A 130 1.19 13.69 -4.08
N ASP A 131 0.11 14.32 -4.53
CA ASP A 131 -0.97 14.75 -3.63
C ASP A 131 -1.72 13.54 -3.04
N MET A 132 -1.97 12.51 -3.86
CA MET A 132 -2.61 11.28 -3.42
C MET A 132 -1.72 10.47 -2.48
N ALA A 133 -0.42 10.35 -2.77
CA ALA A 133 0.54 9.67 -1.90
C ALA A 133 0.59 10.33 -0.51
N ARG A 134 0.67 11.65 -0.48
CA ARG A 134 0.65 12.42 0.78
C ARG A 134 -0.65 12.22 1.56
N TYR A 135 -1.78 12.25 0.90
CA TYR A 135 -3.08 12.04 1.52
C TYR A 135 -3.18 10.64 2.14
N ILE A 136 -2.81 9.60 1.39
CA ILE A 136 -2.85 8.20 1.86
C ILE A 136 -1.86 7.99 2.99
N ASN A 137 -0.61 8.48 2.85
CA ASN A 137 0.42 8.37 3.88
C ASN A 137 -0.03 9.03 5.20
N ALA A 138 -0.64 10.20 5.15
CA ALA A 138 -1.15 10.88 6.34
C ALA A 138 -2.22 10.04 7.07
N LYS A 139 -3.13 9.39 6.33
CA LYS A 139 -4.15 8.48 6.91
C LYS A 139 -3.50 7.24 7.54
N THR A 140 -2.51 6.65 6.86
CA THR A 140 -1.78 5.49 7.35
C THR A 140 -1.01 5.83 8.64
N LEU A 141 -0.31 6.95 8.69
CA LEU A 141 0.41 7.40 9.88
C LEU A 141 -0.54 7.68 11.06
N ALA A 142 -1.71 8.24 10.80
CA ALA A 142 -2.73 8.44 11.85
C ALA A 142 -3.16 7.10 12.45
N LEU A 143 -3.41 6.09 11.61
CA LEU A 143 -3.79 4.75 12.06
C LEU A 143 -2.65 4.05 12.82
N LEU A 144 -1.41 4.13 12.31
CA LEU A 144 -0.24 3.58 13.00
C LEU A 144 -0.04 4.22 14.38
N ASN A 145 -0.36 5.50 14.54
CA ASN A 145 -0.34 6.16 15.84
C ASN A 145 -1.43 5.64 16.79
N GLU A 146 -2.61 5.27 16.29
CA GLU A 146 -3.63 4.56 17.08
C GLU A 146 -3.12 3.17 17.52
N ASN A 147 -2.54 2.40 16.59
CA ASN A 147 -2.02 1.06 16.84
C ASN A 147 -0.80 1.04 17.76
N ARG A 148 -0.05 2.12 17.83
CA ARG A 148 1.08 2.27 18.77
C ARG A 148 0.67 2.02 20.22
N GLN A 149 -0.54 2.40 20.62
CA GLN A 149 -1.02 2.16 21.98
C GLN A 149 -1.14 0.66 22.30
N VAL A 150 -1.51 -0.14 21.32
CA VAL A 150 -1.58 -1.60 21.45
C VAL A 150 -0.17 -2.18 21.57
N LEU A 151 0.76 -1.76 20.70
CA LEU A 151 2.17 -2.19 20.73
C LEU A 151 2.82 -1.84 22.07
N GLU A 152 2.60 -0.62 22.56
CA GLU A 152 3.09 -0.17 23.87
C GLU A 152 2.56 -1.04 25.00
N HIS A 153 1.25 -1.33 25.02
CA HIS A 153 0.63 -2.19 26.03
C HIS A 153 1.22 -3.61 26.02
N LEU A 154 1.43 -4.19 24.82
CA LEU A 154 2.02 -5.52 24.68
C LEU A 154 3.48 -5.54 25.17
N LYS A 155 4.26 -4.51 24.83
CA LYS A 155 5.64 -4.36 25.29
C LYS A 155 5.72 -4.24 26.82
N GLN A 156 4.88 -3.41 27.42
CA GLN A 156 4.80 -3.26 28.88
C GLN A 156 4.33 -4.53 29.57
N SER A 157 3.54 -5.37 28.88
CA SER A 157 3.12 -6.70 29.37
C SER A 157 4.19 -7.77 29.24
N GLY A 158 5.37 -7.42 28.69
CA GLY A 158 6.53 -8.31 28.57
C GLY A 158 6.43 -9.31 27.43
N TYR A 159 5.63 -9.05 26.41
CA TYR A 159 5.58 -9.91 25.23
C TYR A 159 6.68 -9.52 24.23
N PRO A 160 7.63 -10.44 23.89
CA PRO A 160 8.50 -10.27 22.74
C PRO A 160 7.68 -10.14 21.47
N MET A 161 8.03 -9.16 20.62
CA MET A 161 7.33 -8.91 19.35
C MET A 161 8.33 -8.95 18.20
N VAL A 162 7.95 -9.63 17.12
CA VAL A 162 8.71 -9.72 15.87
C VAL A 162 7.79 -9.31 14.73
N LEU A 163 8.33 -8.58 13.77
CA LEU A 163 7.63 -8.26 12.53
C LEU A 163 8.11 -9.15 11.40
N VAL A 164 7.18 -9.73 10.66
CA VAL A 164 7.46 -10.49 9.42
C VAL A 164 6.60 -9.87 8.32
N SER A 165 7.22 -9.37 7.27
CA SER A 165 6.50 -8.65 6.22
C SER A 165 6.99 -9.03 4.82
N ASN A 166 6.05 -9.08 3.88
CA ASN A 166 6.35 -9.06 2.47
C ASN A 166 6.30 -7.60 1.99
N PHE A 167 7.47 -6.96 1.93
CA PHE A 167 7.57 -5.54 1.62
C PHE A 167 8.63 -5.31 0.51
N TYR A 168 9.01 -4.06 0.23
CA TYR A 168 9.81 -3.68 -0.94
C TYR A 168 11.32 -3.51 -0.67
N GLY A 169 11.82 -3.90 0.50
CA GLY A 169 13.24 -3.77 0.90
C GLY A 169 13.53 -2.57 1.80
N ASN A 170 12.51 -1.84 2.24
CA ASN A 170 12.65 -0.60 3.02
C ASN A 170 11.77 -0.55 4.29
N ILE A 171 11.26 -1.69 4.76
CA ILE A 171 10.35 -1.74 5.92
C ILE A 171 10.95 -1.06 7.16
N ASN A 172 12.26 -1.17 7.36
CA ASN A 172 12.94 -0.54 8.49
C ASN A 172 12.82 1.00 8.47
N GLN A 173 12.90 1.63 7.28
CA GLN A 173 12.70 3.07 7.15
C GLN A 173 11.24 3.43 7.43
N VAL A 174 10.30 2.67 6.91
CA VAL A 174 8.85 2.88 7.11
C VAL A 174 8.47 2.79 8.60
N LEU A 175 9.02 1.82 9.33
CA LEU A 175 8.78 1.68 10.78
C LEU A 175 9.35 2.85 11.57
N LYS A 176 10.52 3.37 11.19
CA LYS A 176 11.13 4.57 11.81
C LYS A 176 10.26 5.81 11.58
N ASP A 177 9.78 6.02 10.36
CA ASP A 177 8.91 7.15 10.03
C ASP A 177 7.61 7.12 10.85
N ALA A 178 7.08 5.93 11.09
CA ALA A 178 5.92 5.71 11.95
C ALA A 178 6.25 5.77 13.45
N GLY A 179 7.53 5.76 13.84
CA GLY A 179 7.98 5.74 15.22
C GLY A 179 7.58 4.46 15.98
N ILE A 180 7.54 3.33 15.28
CA ILE A 180 7.19 2.01 15.83
C ILE A 180 8.32 0.97 15.70
N ASP A 181 9.46 1.33 15.13
CA ASP A 181 10.63 0.46 14.99
C ASP A 181 11.11 -0.12 16.32
N GLY A 182 11.07 0.68 17.40
CA GLY A 182 11.50 0.28 18.72
C GLY A 182 10.61 -0.74 19.45
N TYR A 183 9.49 -1.17 18.87
CA TYR A 183 8.60 -2.17 19.48
C TYR A 183 8.98 -3.61 19.14
N PHE A 184 9.73 -3.83 18.07
CA PHE A 184 10.07 -5.16 17.58
C PHE A 184 11.50 -5.54 17.93
N GLU A 185 11.69 -6.77 18.44
CA GLU A 185 13.02 -7.33 18.71
C GLU A 185 13.74 -7.71 17.42
N ASP A 186 12.97 -8.07 16.38
CA ASP A 186 13.49 -8.39 15.06
C ASP A 186 12.48 -8.04 13.97
N VAL A 187 12.98 -7.72 12.77
CA VAL A 187 12.19 -7.38 11.59
C VAL A 187 12.69 -8.22 10.42
N ILE A 188 11.83 -9.11 9.94
CA ILE A 188 12.13 -10.02 8.83
C ILE A 188 11.34 -9.56 7.60
N GLU A 189 12.06 -9.20 6.55
CA GLU A 189 11.48 -8.75 5.28
C GLU A 189 11.82 -9.72 4.16
N SER A 190 10.81 -10.21 3.43
CA SER A 190 11.00 -11.22 2.38
C SER A 190 11.84 -10.74 1.20
N ALA A 191 11.89 -9.44 0.92
CA ALA A 191 12.71 -8.87 -0.15
C ALA A 191 14.22 -8.87 0.16
N VAL A 192 14.63 -9.14 1.41
CA VAL A 192 16.03 -9.00 1.89
C VAL A 192 16.59 -10.34 2.38
N VAL A 193 15.78 -11.40 2.45
CA VAL A 193 16.18 -12.74 2.95
C VAL A 193 16.48 -13.70 1.80
#